data_33e4bae74080c93ac516c0e50482f4fb
#
_entry.id   33e4bae74080c93ac516c0e50482f4fb
#
_cell.length_a   1.000
_cell.length_b   1.000
_cell.length_c   1.000
_cell.angle_alpha   90.00
_cell.angle_beta   90.00
_cell.angle_gamma   90.00
#
_symmetry.space_group_name_H-M   'P 1'
#
loop_
_entity.id
_entity.type
_entity.pdbx_description
1 polymer ?
#
loop_
_entity_poly.entity_id
_entity_poly.type
_entity_poly.pdbx_seq_one_letter_code
_entity_poly.pdbx_strand_id
1 'polypeptide(L)'
;MVDCGSADLLLPDGRPFKAYVQESLAARYQTAPRRAFLLTHYHRDHVCGLFDLLAARPGYFDEVYLPCAPCDAFGRALLLEFALFAWAVLPRQAGLGLVNLGALRAFDRVLQAGTPEVYAVGQGNRFSSDNVTYQCLWPPRMDFPFDEDFADAVDRLRLLFLRANPGGRICARFLALAQAFCASYIDSCAQSPVDPAHVARTADLLKQLDELTPALRRLPAARQAAELLADRALREVYAAQANAASVVFQNVRGTRASIADVLMTGDATPAVFDAIADQLFPDYYAIKAPHHGTASGWSPLLADRGAHILISDGAGSSAGCIAPEWPEQAGRALLHCTNPEACAWWTESGCGCARTVYCGDRPIPGMALRCPGNRGADPPCGIRVVDASGIRGCICDPAN
;
A
#
# COMPACT_ATOMS: atom_id res chain seq x y z
N MET A 1 -11.02 -0.59 -6.44
CA MET A 1 -9.72 0.12 -6.65
C MET A 1 -8.73 -0.42 -5.64
N VAL A 2 -7.50 -0.66 -6.03
CA VAL A 2 -6.42 -1.06 -5.12
C VAL A 2 -5.36 0.03 -5.20
N ASP A 3 -5.00 0.60 -4.08
CA ASP A 3 -4.12 1.75 -3.92
C ASP A 3 -4.48 2.95 -4.82
N CYS A 4 -4.19 4.13 -4.38
CA CYS A 4 -4.32 5.35 -5.15
C CYS A 4 -3.38 6.40 -4.57
N GLY A 5 -2.22 6.52 -5.16
CA GLY A 5 -1.24 7.48 -4.70
C GLY A 5 -0.18 7.78 -5.75
N SER A 6 0.66 8.74 -5.45
CA SER A 6 1.83 9.10 -6.24
C SER A 6 2.89 9.70 -5.33
N ALA A 7 4.14 9.31 -5.55
CA ALA A 7 5.28 10.01 -4.99
C ALA A 7 5.41 11.42 -5.59
N ASP A 8 5.05 11.54 -6.88
CA ASP A 8 5.09 12.81 -7.61
C ASP A 8 3.86 13.67 -7.32
N LEU A 9 4.07 14.97 -7.20
CA LEU A 9 2.99 15.93 -7.01
C LEU A 9 2.32 16.31 -8.33
N LEU A 10 3.03 16.16 -9.44
CA LEU A 10 2.59 16.49 -10.78
C LEU A 10 2.59 15.25 -11.66
N LEU A 11 1.60 15.16 -12.54
CA LEU A 11 1.57 14.19 -13.61
C LEU A 11 2.53 14.61 -14.74
N PRO A 12 2.86 13.72 -15.69
CA PRO A 12 3.71 14.06 -16.85
C PRO A 12 3.19 15.23 -17.69
N ASP A 13 1.87 15.47 -17.69
CA ASP A 13 1.22 16.61 -18.37
C ASP A 13 1.23 17.91 -17.54
N GLY A 14 1.91 17.92 -16.39
CA GLY A 14 2.00 19.06 -15.48
C GLY A 14 0.80 19.29 -14.58
N ARG A 15 -0.26 18.47 -14.68
CA ARG A 15 -1.40 18.57 -13.75
C ARG A 15 -1.04 18.07 -12.37
N PRO A 16 -1.54 18.72 -11.29
CA PRO A 16 -1.43 18.18 -9.95
C PRO A 16 -2.11 16.79 -9.86
N PHE A 17 -1.42 15.81 -9.29
CA PHE A 17 -1.99 14.47 -9.05
C PHE A 17 -3.32 14.56 -8.28
N LYS A 18 -3.39 15.44 -7.30
CA LYS A 18 -4.62 15.70 -6.54
C LYS A 18 -5.79 16.11 -7.44
N ALA A 19 -5.59 17.04 -8.39
CA ALA A 19 -6.62 17.46 -9.31
C ALA A 19 -7.09 16.32 -10.23
N TYR A 20 -6.15 15.51 -10.71
CA TYR A 20 -6.48 14.32 -11.49
C TYR A 20 -7.37 13.34 -10.71
N VAL A 21 -7.04 13.04 -9.46
CA VAL A 21 -7.82 12.14 -8.62
C VAL A 21 -9.23 12.66 -8.39
N GLN A 22 -9.34 13.95 -8.06
CA GLN A 22 -10.62 14.57 -7.70
C GLN A 22 -11.57 14.77 -8.89
N GLU A 23 -11.03 15.03 -10.06
CA GLU A 23 -11.80 15.36 -11.26
C GLU A 23 -11.92 14.17 -12.21
N SER A 24 -10.79 13.67 -12.70
CA SER A 24 -10.78 12.66 -13.77
C SER A 24 -11.04 11.25 -13.25
N LEU A 25 -10.32 10.83 -12.21
CA LEU A 25 -10.45 9.48 -11.66
C LEU A 25 -11.82 9.29 -11.01
N ALA A 26 -12.27 10.26 -10.23
CA ALA A 26 -13.58 10.23 -9.59
C ALA A 26 -14.73 10.19 -10.61
N ALA A 27 -14.66 10.97 -11.69
CA ALA A 27 -15.68 10.97 -12.73
C ALA A 27 -15.74 9.64 -13.49
N ARG A 28 -14.59 9.02 -13.76
CA ARG A 28 -14.50 7.75 -14.49
C ARG A 28 -15.29 6.64 -13.83
N TYR A 29 -15.32 6.58 -12.51
CA TYR A 29 -15.96 5.50 -11.74
C TYR A 29 -17.25 5.94 -11.05
N GLN A 30 -17.77 7.13 -11.37
CA GLN A 30 -18.98 7.66 -10.72
C GLN A 30 -20.22 6.81 -10.95
N THR A 31 -20.33 6.15 -12.11
CA THR A 31 -21.46 5.28 -12.47
C THR A 31 -21.29 3.83 -12.06
N ALA A 32 -20.18 3.47 -11.43
CA ALA A 32 -20.01 2.11 -10.92
C ALA A 32 -21.07 1.81 -9.85
N PRO A 33 -21.75 0.65 -9.91
CA PRO A 33 -22.84 0.32 -8.98
C PRO A 33 -22.35 0.13 -7.53
N ARG A 34 -21.10 -0.22 -7.36
CA ARG A 34 -20.42 -0.35 -6.07
C ARG A 34 -18.97 0.08 -6.21
N ARG A 35 -18.50 0.87 -5.27
CA ARG A 35 -17.15 1.40 -5.26
C ARG A 35 -16.45 0.97 -4.00
N ALA A 36 -15.51 0.04 -4.14
CA ALA A 36 -14.67 -0.43 -3.07
C ALA A 36 -13.22 0.06 -3.26
N PHE A 37 -12.56 0.37 -2.17
CA PHE A 37 -11.14 0.72 -2.13
C PHE A 37 -10.39 -0.21 -1.18
N LEU A 38 -9.24 -0.72 -1.61
CA LEU A 38 -8.33 -1.46 -0.75
C LEU A 38 -6.98 -0.75 -0.73
N LEU A 39 -6.49 -0.44 0.45
CA LEU A 39 -5.15 0.05 0.68
C LEU A 39 -4.22 -1.11 1.04
N THR A 40 -3.08 -1.23 0.36
CA THR A 40 -2.11 -2.28 0.71
C THR A 40 -1.25 -1.89 1.91
N HIS A 41 -0.81 -0.66 1.97
CA HIS A 41 -0.04 -0.09 3.09
C HIS A 41 -0.10 1.45 3.08
N TYR A 42 0.47 2.09 4.12
CA TYR A 42 0.27 3.52 4.33
C TYR A 42 1.34 4.43 3.73
N HIS A 43 2.19 3.99 2.82
CA HIS A 43 3.09 4.91 2.12
C HIS A 43 2.31 5.90 1.25
N ARG A 44 2.89 7.09 1.08
CA ARG A 44 2.20 8.21 0.44
C ARG A 44 1.75 7.90 -0.97
N ASP A 45 2.59 7.24 -1.74
CA ASP A 45 2.38 6.83 -3.12
C ASP A 45 1.31 5.73 -3.29
N HIS A 46 0.75 5.25 -2.18
CA HIS A 46 -0.40 4.34 -2.15
C HIS A 46 -1.67 4.99 -1.58
N VAL A 47 -1.54 5.87 -0.59
CA VAL A 47 -2.67 6.34 0.21
C VAL A 47 -3.14 7.77 -0.08
N CYS A 48 -2.29 8.65 -0.64
CA CYS A 48 -2.62 10.08 -0.72
C CYS A 48 -3.86 10.37 -1.55
N GLY A 49 -4.07 9.66 -2.65
CA GLY A 49 -5.24 9.81 -3.51
C GLY A 49 -6.55 9.37 -2.85
N LEU A 50 -6.53 8.36 -1.96
CA LEU A 50 -7.69 8.00 -1.16
C LEU A 50 -8.17 9.21 -0.35
N PHE A 51 -7.27 9.83 0.40
CA PHE A 51 -7.63 10.96 1.25
C PHE A 51 -7.99 12.22 0.46
N ASP A 52 -7.32 12.47 -0.66
CA ASP A 52 -7.65 13.58 -1.55
C ASP A 52 -9.05 13.41 -2.18
N LEU A 53 -9.39 12.17 -2.55
CA LEU A 53 -10.70 11.85 -3.12
C LEU A 53 -11.82 11.99 -2.07
N LEU A 54 -11.63 11.40 -0.89
CA LEU A 54 -12.60 11.49 0.19
C LEU A 54 -12.82 12.92 0.70
N ALA A 55 -11.77 13.75 0.70
CA ALA A 55 -11.89 15.16 1.05
C ALA A 55 -12.72 15.97 0.04
N ALA A 56 -12.63 15.64 -1.24
CA ALA A 56 -13.40 16.30 -2.30
C ALA A 56 -14.81 15.73 -2.48
N ARG A 57 -14.98 14.45 -2.22
CA ARG A 57 -16.23 13.70 -2.41
C ARG A 57 -16.52 12.78 -1.24
N PRO A 58 -17.05 13.30 -0.14
CA PRO A 58 -17.47 12.47 0.99
C PRO A 58 -18.46 11.41 0.54
N GLY A 59 -18.35 10.18 1.09
CA GLY A 59 -19.21 9.06 0.71
C GLY A 59 -18.95 8.50 -0.71
N TYR A 60 -17.79 8.81 -1.29
CA TYR A 60 -17.46 8.28 -2.63
C TYR A 60 -17.34 6.77 -2.67
N PHE A 61 -16.76 6.14 -1.66
CA PHE A 61 -16.66 4.68 -1.55
C PHE A 61 -17.78 4.11 -0.68
N ASP A 62 -18.35 3.01 -1.12
CA ASP A 62 -19.30 2.21 -0.34
C ASP A 62 -18.55 1.37 0.70
N GLU A 63 -17.35 0.90 0.36
CA GLU A 63 -16.48 0.10 1.21
C GLU A 63 -15.02 0.55 1.10
N VAL A 64 -14.33 0.56 2.25
CA VAL A 64 -12.88 0.78 2.30
C VAL A 64 -12.23 -0.30 3.17
N TYR A 65 -11.23 -0.94 2.60
CA TYR A 65 -10.40 -1.95 3.23
C TYR A 65 -9.04 -1.35 3.56
N LEU A 66 -8.70 -1.26 4.84
CA LEU A 66 -7.43 -0.72 5.33
C LEU A 66 -6.57 -1.83 5.93
N PRO A 67 -5.24 -1.78 5.80
CA PRO A 67 -4.37 -2.77 6.41
C PRO A 67 -4.52 -2.77 7.94
N CYS A 68 -4.60 -3.96 8.54
CA CYS A 68 -4.50 -4.09 9.99
C CYS A 68 -3.08 -3.73 10.46
N ALA A 69 -2.95 -3.37 11.74
CA ALA A 69 -1.64 -3.24 12.35
C ALA A 69 -1.13 -4.63 12.74
N PRO A 70 -0.04 -5.13 12.13
CA PRO A 70 0.55 -6.39 12.55
C PRO A 70 1.22 -6.24 13.92
N CYS A 71 1.16 -7.29 14.72
CA CYS A 71 1.77 -7.35 16.03
C CYS A 71 2.89 -8.40 16.07
N ASP A 72 3.90 -8.16 16.90
CA ASP A 72 4.91 -9.17 17.21
C ASP A 72 4.33 -10.31 18.07
N ALA A 73 5.16 -11.28 18.44
CA ALA A 73 4.78 -12.42 19.29
C ALA A 73 4.32 -12.00 20.70
N PHE A 74 4.62 -10.77 21.11
CA PHE A 74 4.21 -10.20 22.39
C PHE A 74 2.95 -9.32 22.28
N GLY A 75 2.34 -9.23 21.11
CA GLY A 75 1.17 -8.41 20.85
C GLY A 75 1.45 -6.91 20.71
N ARG A 76 2.70 -6.51 20.43
CA ARG A 76 3.09 -5.12 20.26
C ARG A 76 2.99 -4.70 18.78
N ALA A 77 2.30 -3.62 18.51
CA ALA A 77 2.18 -3.04 17.17
C ALA A 77 3.32 -2.06 16.91
N LEU A 78 4.53 -2.55 16.66
CA LEU A 78 5.75 -1.75 16.62
C LEU A 78 5.72 -0.63 15.57
N LEU A 79 5.07 -0.84 14.42
CA LEU A 79 4.89 0.22 13.42
C LEU A 79 4.04 1.38 13.92
N LEU A 80 2.97 1.08 14.67
CA LEU A 80 2.14 2.13 15.29
C LEU A 80 2.90 2.84 16.43
N GLU A 81 3.60 2.10 17.25
CA GLU A 81 4.40 2.68 18.33
C GLU A 81 5.46 3.64 17.78
N PHE A 82 6.20 3.21 16.76
CA PHE A 82 7.18 4.07 16.09
C PHE A 82 6.54 5.35 15.53
N ALA A 83 5.40 5.19 14.85
CA ALA A 83 4.65 6.32 14.30
C ALA A 83 4.17 7.28 15.40
N LEU A 84 3.75 6.79 16.57
CA LEU A 84 3.37 7.61 17.72
C LEU A 84 4.54 8.36 18.32
N PHE A 85 5.72 7.74 18.46
CA PHE A 85 6.93 8.45 18.88
C PHE A 85 7.29 9.54 17.89
N ALA A 86 7.29 9.24 16.59
CA ALA A 86 7.55 10.24 15.56
C ALA A 86 6.54 11.39 15.60
N TRP A 87 5.25 11.08 15.73
CA TRP A 87 4.18 12.07 15.90
C TRP A 87 4.41 13.01 17.10
N ALA A 88 4.82 12.43 18.23
CA ALA A 88 4.96 13.17 19.47
C ALA A 88 6.16 14.11 19.46
N VAL A 89 7.31 13.70 18.91
CA VAL A 89 8.57 14.42 19.07
C VAL A 89 9.01 15.22 17.85
N LEU A 90 8.65 14.80 16.64
CA LEU A 90 9.07 15.50 15.43
C LEU A 90 8.15 16.69 15.12
N PRO A 91 8.71 17.81 14.64
CA PRO A 91 7.88 18.93 14.20
C PRO A 91 7.01 18.50 13.00
N ARG A 92 5.75 18.96 12.96
CA ARG A 92 4.79 18.62 11.90
C ARG A 92 5.26 19.01 10.48
N GLN A 93 6.21 19.93 10.38
CA GLN A 93 6.81 20.40 9.13
C GLN A 93 8.10 19.67 8.76
N ALA A 94 8.67 18.87 9.65
CA ALA A 94 9.80 18.05 9.30
C ALA A 94 9.33 17.06 8.23
N GLY A 95 9.92 17.12 7.06
CA GLY A 95 9.61 16.21 5.93
C GLY A 95 9.84 14.76 6.36
N LEU A 96 8.84 14.16 6.95
CA LEU A 96 8.82 12.78 7.45
C LEU A 96 8.55 11.81 6.29
N GLY A 97 9.12 12.09 5.10
CA GLY A 97 8.76 11.43 3.85
C GLY A 97 8.66 9.91 3.91
N LEU A 98 9.34 9.28 4.86
CA LEU A 98 9.31 7.83 5.05
C LEU A 98 8.39 7.37 6.20
N VAL A 99 7.97 8.26 7.13
CA VAL A 99 7.08 7.91 8.24
C VAL A 99 5.67 8.42 7.96
N ASN A 100 4.78 7.54 7.54
CA ASN A 100 3.41 7.94 7.24
C ASN A 100 2.54 7.99 8.50
N LEU A 101 2.43 9.18 9.06
CA LEU A 101 1.56 9.44 10.21
C LEU A 101 0.06 9.35 9.86
N GLY A 102 -0.28 9.24 8.58
CA GLY A 102 -1.66 9.07 8.10
C GLY A 102 -2.31 7.79 8.62
N ALA A 103 -1.52 6.74 8.87
CA ALA A 103 -1.98 5.48 9.45
C ALA A 103 -2.71 5.67 10.78
N LEU A 104 -2.21 6.57 11.64
CA LEU A 104 -2.78 6.82 12.97
C LEU A 104 -4.22 7.33 12.94
N ARG A 105 -4.65 7.94 11.83
CA ARG A 105 -5.99 8.53 11.65
C ARG A 105 -6.78 7.91 10.50
N ALA A 106 -6.30 6.84 9.90
CA ALA A 106 -6.87 6.34 8.65
C ALA A 106 -8.34 5.92 8.82
N PHE A 107 -8.65 5.11 9.81
CA PHE A 107 -10.02 4.67 10.07
C PHE A 107 -10.95 5.84 10.39
N ASP A 108 -10.54 6.73 11.29
CA ASP A 108 -11.30 7.93 11.65
C ASP A 108 -11.58 8.83 10.44
N ARG A 109 -10.57 9.10 9.63
CA ARG A 109 -10.74 9.93 8.42
C ARG A 109 -11.70 9.33 7.41
N VAL A 110 -11.65 8.02 7.20
CA VAL A 110 -12.51 7.33 6.25
C VAL A 110 -13.96 7.31 6.75
N LEU A 111 -14.18 7.06 8.03
CA LEU A 111 -15.53 7.11 8.64
C LEU A 111 -16.09 8.54 8.64
N GLN A 112 -15.30 9.55 9.02
CA GLN A 112 -15.72 10.95 8.99
C GLN A 112 -16.04 11.44 7.57
N ALA A 113 -15.40 10.86 6.55
CA ALA A 113 -15.72 11.12 5.16
C ALA A 113 -17.01 10.44 4.68
N GLY A 114 -17.75 9.75 5.55
CA GLY A 114 -19.05 9.17 5.24
C GLY A 114 -19.02 7.84 4.50
N THR A 115 -17.90 7.08 4.57
CA THR A 115 -17.85 5.70 4.07
C THR A 115 -18.65 4.81 5.01
N PRO A 116 -19.69 4.08 4.52
CA PRO A 116 -20.57 3.31 5.40
C PRO A 116 -19.92 2.06 5.96
N GLU A 117 -19.04 1.41 5.20
CA GLU A 117 -18.41 0.17 5.60
C GLU A 117 -16.88 0.26 5.51
N VAL A 118 -16.22 0.12 6.64
CA VAL A 118 -14.76 0.14 6.76
C VAL A 118 -14.28 -1.17 7.37
N TYR A 119 -13.29 -1.77 6.77
CA TYR A 119 -12.76 -3.08 7.16
C TYR A 119 -11.27 -3.00 7.43
N ALA A 120 -10.80 -3.70 8.45
CA ALA A 120 -9.39 -3.96 8.65
C ALA A 120 -9.01 -5.31 8.06
N VAL A 121 -8.01 -5.35 7.18
CA VAL A 121 -7.62 -6.57 6.46
C VAL A 121 -6.19 -7.01 6.77
N GLY A 122 -6.00 -8.30 6.89
CA GLY A 122 -4.75 -9.01 7.07
C GLY A 122 -4.96 -10.48 6.76
N GLN A 123 -3.97 -11.31 7.04
CA GLN A 123 -3.98 -12.74 6.72
C GLN A 123 -5.29 -13.43 7.15
N GLY A 124 -5.85 -14.23 6.24
CA GLY A 124 -7.08 -14.99 6.46
C GLY A 124 -8.38 -14.23 6.17
N ASN A 125 -8.35 -12.88 6.09
CA ASN A 125 -9.54 -12.13 5.72
C ASN A 125 -9.95 -12.40 4.28
N ARG A 126 -11.25 -12.38 4.02
CA ARG A 126 -11.84 -12.49 2.69
C ARG A 126 -12.72 -11.27 2.42
N PHE A 127 -12.74 -10.85 1.19
CA PHE A 127 -13.63 -9.81 0.68
C PHE A 127 -14.07 -10.15 -0.73
N SER A 128 -15.15 -9.54 -1.20
CA SER A 128 -15.68 -9.79 -2.54
C SER A 128 -15.83 -8.50 -3.32
N SER A 129 -15.45 -8.52 -4.57
CA SER A 129 -15.67 -7.43 -5.51
C SER A 129 -16.04 -8.03 -6.87
N ASP A 130 -17.08 -7.49 -7.51
CA ASP A 130 -17.57 -7.94 -8.83
C ASP A 130 -17.80 -9.45 -8.90
N ASN A 131 -18.40 -10.04 -7.87
CA ASN A 131 -18.65 -11.49 -7.71
C ASN A 131 -17.38 -12.36 -7.63
N VAL A 132 -16.23 -11.76 -7.42
CA VAL A 132 -14.97 -12.47 -7.14
C VAL A 132 -14.68 -12.38 -5.67
N THR A 133 -14.40 -13.51 -5.04
CA THR A 133 -13.90 -13.54 -3.68
C THR A 133 -12.38 -13.53 -3.70
N TYR A 134 -11.79 -12.67 -2.88
CA TYR A 134 -10.36 -12.56 -2.64
C TYR A 134 -10.03 -13.00 -1.22
N GLN A 135 -8.82 -13.50 -1.04
CA GLN A 135 -8.27 -13.88 0.25
C GLN A 135 -6.96 -13.15 0.50
N CYS A 136 -6.84 -12.49 1.65
CA CYS A 136 -5.59 -11.92 2.10
C CYS A 136 -4.67 -13.03 2.63
N LEU A 137 -3.45 -13.08 2.11
CA LEU A 137 -2.41 -14.03 2.48
C LEU A 137 -1.47 -13.45 3.53
N TRP A 138 -1.36 -12.11 3.60
CA TRP A 138 -0.42 -11.35 4.42
C TRP A 138 -0.98 -9.94 4.72
N PRO A 139 -0.58 -9.22 5.78
CA PRO A 139 0.30 -9.66 6.88
C PRO A 139 -0.43 -10.50 7.92
N PRO A 140 0.27 -11.34 8.70
CA PRO A 140 -0.28 -11.96 9.89
C PRO A 140 -0.64 -10.87 10.91
N ARG A 141 -1.75 -11.08 11.65
CA ARG A 141 -2.15 -10.14 12.70
C ARG A 141 -1.28 -10.22 13.94
N MET A 142 -0.77 -11.42 14.23
CA MET A 142 0.12 -11.75 15.33
C MET A 142 1.35 -12.46 14.78
N ASP A 143 2.42 -12.48 15.55
CA ASP A 143 3.69 -13.12 15.17
C ASP A 143 4.29 -12.56 13.86
N PHE A 144 4.06 -11.26 13.59
CA PHE A 144 4.69 -10.62 12.45
C PHE A 144 6.21 -10.56 12.67
N PRO A 145 7.02 -11.02 11.70
CA PRO A 145 8.48 -11.10 11.84
C PRO A 145 9.13 -9.73 11.64
N PHE A 146 9.04 -8.87 12.66
CA PHE A 146 9.76 -7.61 12.61
C PHE A 146 11.27 -7.82 12.59
N ASP A 147 11.96 -6.95 11.87
CA ASP A 147 13.41 -6.85 11.91
C ASP A 147 13.90 -6.54 13.33
N GLU A 148 14.97 -7.23 13.79
CA GLU A 148 15.48 -7.09 15.15
C GLU A 148 16.00 -5.68 15.43
N ASP A 149 16.72 -5.07 14.48
CA ASP A 149 17.24 -3.70 14.62
C ASP A 149 16.09 -2.69 14.74
N PHE A 150 14.98 -2.93 14.02
CA PHE A 150 13.78 -2.13 14.14
C PHE A 150 13.12 -2.28 15.51
N ALA A 151 12.94 -3.50 15.98
CA ALA A 151 12.37 -3.77 17.28
C ALA A 151 13.21 -3.16 18.40
N ASP A 152 14.53 -3.29 18.35
CA ASP A 152 15.48 -2.68 19.28
C ASP A 152 15.40 -1.15 19.24
N ALA A 153 15.23 -0.55 18.07
CA ALA A 153 15.08 0.90 17.96
C ALA A 153 13.80 1.40 18.63
N VAL A 154 12.66 0.69 18.48
CA VAL A 154 11.41 1.01 19.19
C VAL A 154 11.58 0.87 20.69
N ASP A 155 12.26 -0.17 21.15
CA ASP A 155 12.53 -0.38 22.57
C ASP A 155 13.48 0.69 23.14
N ARG A 156 14.48 1.13 22.39
CA ARG A 156 15.34 2.28 22.76
C ARG A 156 14.52 3.57 22.90
N LEU A 157 13.61 3.86 21.96
CA LEU A 157 12.70 5.00 22.07
C LEU A 157 11.88 4.93 23.37
N ARG A 158 11.29 3.77 23.66
CA ARG A 158 10.52 3.54 24.89
C ARG A 158 11.37 3.74 26.13
N LEU A 159 12.60 3.23 26.18
CA LEU A 159 13.52 3.37 27.30
C LEU A 159 13.93 4.83 27.56
N LEU A 160 14.09 5.67 26.53
CA LEU A 160 14.34 7.10 26.69
C LEU A 160 13.25 7.78 27.52
N PHE A 161 11.98 7.43 27.27
CA PHE A 161 10.85 7.99 28.00
C PHE A 161 10.66 7.37 29.39
N LEU A 162 10.92 6.08 29.56
CA LEU A 162 10.86 5.42 30.87
C LEU A 162 11.91 5.95 31.85
N ARG A 163 13.09 6.30 31.37
CA ARG A 163 14.22 6.81 32.18
C ARG A 163 14.26 8.33 32.28
N ALA A 164 13.26 9.04 31.73
CA ALA A 164 13.26 10.48 31.65
C ALA A 164 13.27 11.13 33.03
N ASN A 165 14.30 11.94 33.31
CA ASN A 165 14.40 12.81 34.50
C ASN A 165 15.10 14.11 34.09
N PRO A 166 14.48 15.31 34.23
CA PRO A 166 13.11 15.57 34.68
C PRO A 166 12.06 15.26 33.65
N GLY A 167 10.79 15.18 34.08
CA GLY A 167 9.65 14.99 33.15
C GLY A 167 8.95 13.62 33.23
N GLY A 168 9.34 12.75 34.16
CA GLY A 168 8.86 11.39 34.28
C GLY A 168 7.33 11.23 34.25
N ARG A 169 6.56 12.16 34.87
CA ARG A 169 5.08 12.10 34.84
C ARG A 169 4.51 12.31 33.45
N ILE A 170 5.08 13.25 32.67
CA ILE A 170 4.61 13.54 31.30
C ILE A 170 4.95 12.35 30.39
N CYS A 171 6.19 11.84 30.50
CA CYS A 171 6.63 10.68 29.74
C CYS A 171 5.83 9.42 30.09
N ALA A 172 5.58 9.16 31.37
CA ALA A 172 4.75 8.02 31.80
C ALA A 172 3.31 8.13 31.26
N ARG A 173 2.71 9.34 31.30
CA ARG A 173 1.39 9.58 30.72
C ARG A 173 1.38 9.36 29.20
N PHE A 174 2.41 9.83 28.51
CA PHE A 174 2.57 9.60 27.07
C PHE A 174 2.62 8.10 26.75
N LEU A 175 3.48 7.34 27.43
CA LEU A 175 3.61 5.89 27.22
C LEU A 175 2.30 5.15 27.50
N ALA A 176 1.59 5.50 28.57
CA ALA A 176 0.30 4.91 28.90
C ALA A 176 -0.75 5.18 27.81
N LEU A 177 -0.81 6.44 27.31
CA LEU A 177 -1.74 6.79 26.23
C LEU A 177 -1.34 6.13 24.91
N ALA A 178 -0.05 6.01 24.58
CA ALA A 178 0.44 5.33 23.40
C ALA A 178 0.07 3.84 23.42
N GLN A 179 0.25 3.19 24.57
CA GLN A 179 -0.15 1.80 24.77
C GLN A 179 -1.67 1.63 24.63
N ALA A 180 -2.45 2.51 25.25
CA ALA A 180 -3.91 2.48 25.14
C ALA A 180 -4.38 2.72 23.69
N PHE A 181 -3.71 3.61 22.95
CA PHE A 181 -3.99 3.83 21.54
C PHE A 181 -3.72 2.58 20.71
N CYS A 182 -2.54 1.95 20.85
CA CYS A 182 -2.21 0.72 20.11
C CYS A 182 -3.22 -0.39 20.41
N ALA A 183 -3.58 -0.61 21.68
CA ALA A 183 -4.58 -1.60 22.06
C ALA A 183 -5.94 -1.29 21.43
N SER A 184 -6.42 -0.04 21.52
CA SER A 184 -7.70 0.37 20.91
C SER A 184 -7.70 0.25 19.39
N TYR A 185 -6.56 0.53 18.74
CA TYR A 185 -6.42 0.36 17.29
C TYR A 185 -6.48 -1.13 16.90
N ILE A 186 -5.80 -2.01 17.63
CA ILE A 186 -5.84 -3.46 17.42
C ILE A 186 -7.25 -3.99 17.63
N ASP A 187 -7.95 -3.55 18.68
CA ASP A 187 -9.35 -3.91 18.94
C ASP A 187 -10.26 -3.47 17.79
N SER A 188 -10.04 -2.27 17.23
CA SER A 188 -10.77 -1.81 16.04
C SER A 188 -10.52 -2.72 14.83
N CYS A 189 -9.29 -3.17 14.64
CA CYS A 189 -8.93 -4.11 13.57
C CYS A 189 -9.55 -5.51 13.76
N ALA A 190 -9.92 -5.90 14.96
CA ALA A 190 -10.56 -7.19 15.22
C ALA A 190 -12.04 -7.23 14.81
N GLN A 191 -12.66 -6.07 14.64
CA GLN A 191 -14.06 -5.96 14.20
C GLN A 191 -14.17 -6.02 12.67
N SER A 192 -15.28 -6.57 12.15
CA SER A 192 -15.50 -6.70 10.70
C SER A 192 -17.01 -6.56 10.37
N PRO A 193 -17.47 -5.39 9.87
CA PRO A 193 -16.75 -4.12 9.71
C PRO A 193 -16.26 -3.53 11.03
N VAL A 194 -15.35 -2.55 10.98
CA VAL A 194 -14.88 -1.86 12.19
C VAL A 194 -16.01 -1.12 12.88
N ASP A 195 -16.07 -1.19 14.21
CA ASP A 195 -17.06 -0.46 14.98
C ASP A 195 -16.67 1.04 15.07
N PRO A 196 -17.52 1.97 14.60
CA PRO A 196 -17.29 3.39 14.71
C PRO A 196 -17.02 3.88 16.14
N ALA A 197 -17.59 3.23 17.16
CA ALA A 197 -17.35 3.60 18.55
C ALA A 197 -15.93 3.29 19.01
N HIS A 198 -15.36 2.16 18.55
CA HIS A 198 -13.94 1.84 18.80
C HIS A 198 -13.01 2.82 18.09
N VAL A 199 -13.31 3.17 16.84
CA VAL A 199 -12.52 4.16 16.08
C VAL A 199 -12.59 5.54 16.75
N ALA A 200 -13.76 5.97 17.22
CA ALA A 200 -13.90 7.23 17.96
C ALA A 200 -13.07 7.25 19.25
N ARG A 201 -13.02 6.13 19.99
CA ARG A 201 -12.15 5.98 21.16
C ARG A 201 -10.67 6.12 20.79
N THR A 202 -10.25 5.47 19.71
CA THR A 202 -8.87 5.56 19.21
C THR A 202 -8.52 6.99 18.81
N ALA A 203 -9.43 7.70 18.14
CA ALA A 203 -9.27 9.10 17.77
C ALA A 203 -9.17 10.03 19.00
N ASP A 204 -9.97 9.78 20.07
CA ASP A 204 -9.88 10.54 21.31
C ASP A 204 -8.54 10.33 22.02
N LEU A 205 -8.03 9.09 22.06
CA LEU A 205 -6.68 8.82 22.60
C LEU A 205 -5.60 9.56 21.83
N LEU A 206 -5.69 9.62 20.50
CA LEU A 206 -4.75 10.38 19.67
C LEU A 206 -4.83 11.89 19.96
N LYS A 207 -6.04 12.42 20.20
CA LYS A 207 -6.23 13.80 20.60
C LYS A 207 -5.58 14.09 21.95
N GLN A 208 -5.74 13.20 22.95
CA GLN A 208 -5.07 13.33 24.24
C GLN A 208 -3.54 13.30 24.11
N LEU A 209 -3.00 12.44 23.23
CA LEU A 209 -1.57 12.43 22.89
C LEU A 209 -1.13 13.77 22.26
N ASP A 210 -1.95 14.33 21.37
CA ASP A 210 -1.68 15.62 20.72
C ASP A 210 -1.61 16.77 21.73
N GLU A 211 -2.49 16.77 22.74
CA GLU A 211 -2.50 17.73 23.84
C GLU A 211 -1.24 17.67 24.73
N LEU A 212 -0.64 16.47 24.85
CA LEU A 212 0.63 16.30 25.59
C LEU A 212 1.87 16.74 24.81
N THR A 213 1.81 16.68 23.48
CA THR A 213 2.94 16.87 22.58
C THR A 213 3.73 18.17 22.85
N PRO A 214 3.11 19.36 23.07
CA PRO A 214 3.87 20.59 23.32
C PRO A 214 4.70 20.56 24.61
N ALA A 215 4.20 19.90 25.65
CA ALA A 215 4.94 19.74 26.91
C ALA A 215 6.05 18.69 26.76
N LEU A 216 5.75 17.58 26.07
CA LEU A 216 6.68 16.49 25.82
C LEU A 216 7.90 16.95 25.02
N ARG A 217 7.73 17.74 23.97
CA ARG A 217 8.81 18.23 23.09
C ARG A 217 9.83 19.13 23.80
N ARG A 218 9.48 19.66 24.96
CA ARG A 218 10.41 20.48 25.78
C ARG A 218 11.36 19.63 26.61
N LEU A 219 11.11 18.34 26.75
CA LEU A 219 11.89 17.44 27.60
C LEU A 219 13.18 16.97 26.88
N PRO A 220 14.27 16.75 27.64
CA PRO A 220 15.49 16.18 27.07
C PRO A 220 15.28 14.83 26.39
N ALA A 221 14.45 13.96 26.97
CA ALA A 221 14.12 12.65 26.40
C ALA A 221 13.49 12.77 25.00
N ALA A 222 12.60 13.75 24.78
CA ALA A 222 11.99 13.97 23.48
C ALA A 222 13.00 14.48 22.44
N ARG A 223 13.99 15.28 22.85
CA ARG A 223 15.07 15.71 21.95
C ARG A 223 15.94 14.53 21.54
N GLN A 224 16.33 13.67 22.48
CA GLN A 224 17.10 12.47 22.18
C GLN A 224 16.32 11.50 21.28
N ALA A 225 15.01 11.34 21.51
CA ALA A 225 14.15 10.55 20.65
C ALA A 225 14.04 11.17 19.24
N ALA A 226 13.97 12.50 19.12
CA ALA A 226 13.94 13.18 17.82
C ALA A 226 15.25 12.99 17.06
N GLU A 227 16.41 13.02 17.74
CA GLU A 227 17.72 12.73 17.14
C GLU A 227 17.79 11.29 16.61
N LEU A 228 17.30 10.31 17.39
CA LEU A 228 17.23 8.92 16.95
C LEU A 228 16.32 8.77 15.73
N LEU A 229 15.14 9.38 15.74
CA LEU A 229 14.18 9.35 14.65
C LEU A 229 14.60 10.15 13.41
N ALA A 230 15.57 11.08 13.56
CA ALA A 230 16.18 11.79 12.45
C ALA A 230 17.22 10.94 11.70
N ASP A 231 17.68 9.83 12.29
CA ASP A 231 18.58 8.90 11.65
C ASP A 231 17.93 8.36 10.36
N ARG A 232 18.64 8.53 9.26
CA ARG A 232 18.18 8.11 7.95
C ARG A 232 18.06 6.59 7.85
N ALA A 233 19.05 5.86 8.36
CA ALA A 233 19.06 4.40 8.32
C ALA A 233 17.85 3.81 9.06
N LEU A 234 17.53 4.34 10.25
CA LEU A 234 16.37 3.91 11.00
C LEU A 234 15.04 4.18 10.25
N ARG A 235 14.93 5.30 9.55
CA ARG A 235 13.74 5.61 8.75
C ARG A 235 13.61 4.71 7.52
N GLU A 236 14.73 4.32 6.93
CA GLU A 236 14.76 3.34 5.82
C GLU A 236 14.34 1.95 6.32
N VAL A 237 14.80 1.53 7.50
CA VAL A 237 14.34 0.27 8.12
C VAL A 237 12.84 0.33 8.44
N TYR A 238 12.33 1.43 9.01
CA TYR A 238 10.88 1.61 9.22
C TYR A 238 10.10 1.50 7.91
N ALA A 239 10.56 2.14 6.84
CA ALA A 239 9.91 2.09 5.54
C ALA A 239 9.92 0.66 4.97
N ALA A 240 11.03 -0.06 5.11
CA ALA A 240 11.13 -1.46 4.72
C ALA A 240 10.16 -2.36 5.50
N GLN A 241 10.01 -2.13 6.82
CA GLN A 241 9.04 -2.85 7.64
C GLN A 241 7.59 -2.52 7.26
N ALA A 242 7.29 -1.26 6.91
CA ALA A 242 5.98 -0.86 6.40
C ALA A 242 5.67 -1.52 5.05
N ASN A 243 6.65 -1.66 4.15
CA ASN A 243 6.54 -2.42 2.91
C ASN A 243 6.33 -3.91 3.18
N ALA A 244 7.12 -4.51 4.08
CA ALA A 244 6.95 -5.90 4.49
C ALA A 244 5.56 -6.18 5.08
N ALA A 245 4.89 -5.17 5.66
CA ALA A 245 3.52 -5.27 6.17
C ALA A 245 2.43 -4.97 5.10
N SER A 246 2.78 -4.89 3.82
CA SER A 246 1.79 -4.71 2.74
C SER A 246 0.81 -5.85 2.67
N VAL A 247 -0.46 -5.53 2.45
CA VAL A 247 -1.49 -6.55 2.21
C VAL A 247 -1.22 -7.25 0.88
N VAL A 248 -0.98 -8.56 0.96
CA VAL A 248 -0.89 -9.45 -0.21
C VAL A 248 -2.18 -10.26 -0.28
N PHE A 249 -2.81 -10.29 -1.45
CA PHE A 249 -4.05 -11.02 -1.63
C PHE A 249 -4.17 -11.63 -3.03
N GLN A 250 -4.93 -12.71 -3.13
CA GLN A 250 -5.25 -13.40 -4.37
C GLN A 250 -6.75 -13.71 -4.44
N ASN A 251 -7.26 -14.01 -5.64
CA ASN A 251 -8.61 -14.54 -5.76
C ASN A 251 -8.70 -15.95 -5.19
N VAL A 252 -9.91 -16.33 -4.75
CA VAL A 252 -10.21 -17.70 -4.32
C VAL A 252 -10.68 -18.51 -5.53
N ARG A 253 -9.99 -19.61 -5.84
CA ARG A 253 -10.36 -20.51 -6.95
C ARG A 253 -11.75 -21.13 -6.72
N GLY A 254 -12.47 -21.34 -7.78
CA GLY A 254 -13.78 -21.99 -7.74
C GLY A 254 -14.96 -21.10 -7.37
N THR A 255 -14.76 -19.83 -7.07
CA THR A 255 -15.87 -18.89 -6.80
C THR A 255 -16.56 -18.39 -8.07
N ARG A 256 -15.87 -18.45 -9.22
CA ARG A 256 -16.42 -18.19 -10.56
C ARG A 256 -15.64 -18.98 -11.59
N ALA A 257 -16.35 -19.72 -12.44
CA ALA A 257 -15.77 -20.72 -13.35
C ALA A 257 -14.85 -20.17 -14.48
N SER A 258 -14.60 -18.90 -14.57
CA SER A 258 -13.85 -18.28 -15.67
C SER A 258 -12.99 -17.09 -15.25
N ILE A 259 -12.53 -17.04 -14.00
CA ILE A 259 -11.67 -15.97 -13.56
C ILE A 259 -10.22 -16.39 -13.71
N ALA A 260 -9.47 -15.52 -14.36
CA ALA A 260 -8.03 -15.59 -14.35
C ALA A 260 -7.50 -15.36 -12.93
N ASP A 261 -6.59 -16.20 -12.48
CA ASP A 261 -5.96 -16.05 -11.18
C ASP A 261 -5.11 -14.79 -11.14
N VAL A 262 -5.28 -13.99 -10.10
CA VAL A 262 -4.53 -12.73 -9.90
C VAL A 262 -3.90 -12.68 -8.54
N LEU A 263 -2.69 -12.10 -8.49
CA LEU A 263 -1.98 -11.82 -7.24
C LEU A 263 -1.67 -10.32 -7.14
N MET A 264 -2.12 -9.71 -6.07
CA MET A 264 -1.83 -8.33 -5.70
C MET A 264 -0.86 -8.32 -4.52
N THR A 265 0.27 -7.68 -4.70
CA THR A 265 1.42 -7.82 -3.81
C THR A 265 1.70 -6.58 -2.94
N GLY A 266 1.06 -5.44 -3.25
CA GLY A 266 1.47 -4.16 -2.65
C GLY A 266 2.95 -3.92 -2.90
N ASP A 267 3.66 -3.55 -1.84
CA ASP A 267 5.11 -3.36 -1.85
C ASP A 267 5.84 -4.41 -0.99
N ALA A 268 5.21 -5.59 -0.83
CA ALA A 268 5.75 -6.69 -0.06
C ALA A 268 7.18 -7.06 -0.50
N THR A 269 8.00 -7.43 0.46
CA THR A 269 9.41 -7.80 0.24
C THR A 269 9.53 -9.28 -0.15
N PRO A 270 10.66 -9.73 -0.72
CA PRO A 270 10.89 -11.13 -1.07
C PRO A 270 10.64 -12.10 0.08
N ALA A 271 11.07 -11.76 1.30
CA ALA A 271 10.85 -12.58 2.50
C ALA A 271 9.37 -12.87 2.79
N VAL A 272 8.47 -11.96 2.40
CA VAL A 272 7.03 -12.18 2.52
C VAL A 272 6.58 -13.31 1.59
N PHE A 273 7.07 -13.34 0.34
CA PHE A 273 6.70 -14.37 -0.62
C PHE A 273 7.25 -15.74 -0.22
N ASP A 274 8.44 -15.77 0.38
CA ASP A 274 9.00 -16.99 0.95
C ASP A 274 8.13 -17.51 2.12
N ALA A 275 7.63 -16.61 2.96
CA ALA A 275 6.78 -16.95 4.10
C ALA A 275 5.38 -17.47 3.71
N ILE A 276 4.87 -17.09 2.52
CA ILE A 276 3.55 -17.53 2.02
C ILE A 276 3.65 -18.45 0.80
N ALA A 277 4.82 -18.98 0.50
CA ALA A 277 5.11 -19.73 -0.73
C ALA A 277 4.17 -20.91 -0.97
N ASP A 278 3.75 -21.59 0.10
CA ASP A 278 2.83 -22.73 0.12
C ASP A 278 1.37 -22.33 -0.12
N GLN A 279 1.02 -21.04 0.08
CA GLN A 279 -0.32 -20.50 -0.14
C GLN A 279 -0.49 -19.93 -1.55
N LEU A 280 0.61 -19.67 -2.25
CA LEU A 280 0.61 -19.13 -3.59
C LEU A 280 0.19 -20.20 -4.61
N PHE A 281 -0.60 -19.80 -5.60
CA PHE A 281 -0.90 -20.69 -6.74
C PHE A 281 0.37 -20.98 -7.56
N PRO A 282 0.42 -22.13 -8.23
CA PRO A 282 1.57 -22.46 -9.09
C PRO A 282 1.68 -21.51 -10.29
N ASP A 283 0.57 -20.94 -10.73
CA ASP A 283 0.45 -20.04 -11.88
C ASP A 283 -0.63 -18.99 -11.68
N TYR A 284 -0.39 -17.80 -12.21
CA TYR A 284 -1.32 -16.66 -12.24
C TYR A 284 -1.45 -16.11 -13.64
N TYR A 285 -2.65 -15.67 -13.98
CA TYR A 285 -2.85 -14.86 -15.18
C TYR A 285 -2.16 -13.51 -15.08
N ALA A 286 -2.28 -12.84 -13.92
CA ALA A 286 -1.63 -11.56 -13.70
C ALA A 286 -1.09 -11.43 -12.26
N ILE A 287 0.11 -10.90 -12.16
CA ILE A 287 0.75 -10.52 -10.89
C ILE A 287 1.09 -9.03 -10.96
N LYS A 288 0.64 -8.23 -9.96
CA LYS A 288 1.24 -6.91 -9.76
C LYS A 288 2.65 -7.12 -9.21
N ALA A 289 3.66 -6.58 -9.88
CA ALA A 289 5.03 -6.62 -9.38
C ALA A 289 5.13 -5.90 -8.04
N PRO A 290 5.79 -6.48 -7.03
CA PRO A 290 5.94 -5.84 -5.73
C PRO A 290 6.78 -4.57 -5.82
N HIS A 291 6.49 -3.60 -4.96
CA HIS A 291 7.29 -2.40 -4.76
C HIS A 291 7.72 -1.73 -6.08
N HIS A 292 6.73 -1.48 -6.95
CA HIS A 292 6.91 -0.84 -8.27
C HIS A 292 7.90 -1.56 -9.20
N GLY A 293 8.20 -2.83 -8.93
CA GLY A 293 9.19 -3.60 -9.68
C GLY A 293 10.65 -3.30 -9.31
N THR A 294 10.90 -2.61 -8.21
CA THR A 294 12.26 -2.30 -7.74
C THR A 294 13.03 -3.55 -7.28
N ALA A 295 14.35 -3.42 -7.15
CA ALA A 295 15.21 -4.52 -6.69
C ALA A 295 14.82 -5.04 -5.30
N SER A 296 14.33 -4.17 -4.41
CA SER A 296 13.85 -4.56 -3.08
C SER A 296 12.54 -5.37 -3.10
N GLY A 297 11.80 -5.33 -4.20
CA GLY A 297 10.59 -6.13 -4.41
C GLY A 297 10.80 -7.35 -5.31
N TRP A 298 11.98 -7.52 -5.92
CA TRP A 298 12.24 -8.64 -6.82
C TRP A 298 12.15 -9.98 -6.11
N SER A 299 11.37 -10.91 -6.68
CA SER A 299 11.28 -12.27 -6.20
C SER A 299 11.26 -13.27 -7.37
N PRO A 300 12.23 -14.18 -7.46
CA PRO A 300 12.25 -15.21 -8.51
C PRO A 300 11.03 -16.13 -8.39
N LEU A 301 10.49 -16.31 -7.18
CA LEU A 301 9.29 -17.10 -6.93
C LEU A 301 8.06 -16.58 -7.71
N LEU A 302 7.99 -15.27 -7.96
CA LEU A 302 6.88 -14.65 -8.68
C LEU A 302 7.13 -14.60 -10.19
N ALA A 303 8.38 -14.48 -10.61
CA ALA A 303 8.75 -14.30 -12.01
C ALA A 303 8.29 -15.47 -12.89
N ASP A 304 8.38 -16.69 -12.38
CA ASP A 304 8.00 -17.92 -13.12
C ASP A 304 6.50 -18.25 -13.06
N ARG A 305 5.74 -17.56 -12.19
CA ARG A 305 4.33 -17.88 -11.93
C ARG A 305 3.35 -16.99 -12.68
N GLY A 306 3.75 -15.83 -13.19
CA GLY A 306 2.85 -14.87 -13.83
C GLY A 306 2.87 -15.00 -15.35
N ALA A 307 1.69 -15.10 -16.01
CA ALA A 307 1.61 -14.90 -17.44
C ALA A 307 1.77 -13.42 -17.80
N HIS A 308 1.24 -12.52 -16.96
CA HIS A 308 1.39 -11.08 -17.08
C HIS A 308 1.93 -10.49 -15.77
N ILE A 309 3.05 -9.77 -15.86
CA ILE A 309 3.64 -9.04 -14.71
C ILE A 309 3.35 -7.55 -14.91
N LEU A 310 2.67 -6.94 -13.94
CA LEU A 310 2.25 -5.55 -13.99
C LEU A 310 3.14 -4.72 -13.08
N ILE A 311 3.93 -3.83 -13.67
CA ILE A 311 4.81 -2.91 -12.95
C ILE A 311 4.15 -1.53 -12.95
N SER A 312 3.70 -1.08 -11.78
CA SER A 312 3.16 0.26 -11.58
C SER A 312 4.28 1.20 -11.13
N ASP A 313 4.99 1.79 -12.07
CA ASP A 313 6.07 2.74 -11.80
C ASP A 313 5.73 4.11 -12.39
N GLY A 314 6.24 5.18 -11.78
CA GLY A 314 6.05 6.57 -12.22
C GLY A 314 7.12 7.01 -13.20
N ALA A 315 6.83 8.07 -13.97
CA ALA A 315 7.84 8.76 -14.75
C ALA A 315 8.79 9.55 -13.81
N GLY A 316 10.05 9.68 -14.17
CA GLY A 316 11.01 10.51 -13.44
C GLY A 316 12.01 9.71 -12.63
N SER A 317 12.11 9.94 -11.34
CA SER A 317 13.22 9.42 -10.51
C SER A 317 13.28 7.90 -10.36
N SER A 318 12.22 7.19 -10.64
CA SER A 318 12.13 5.75 -10.43
C SER A 318 12.50 4.89 -11.64
N ALA A 319 12.64 5.45 -12.84
CA ALA A 319 12.94 4.67 -14.04
C ALA A 319 14.18 3.77 -13.90
N GLY A 320 15.21 4.24 -13.20
CA GLY A 320 16.42 3.46 -12.90
C GLY A 320 16.32 2.51 -11.72
N CYS A 321 15.16 2.44 -11.07
CA CYS A 321 14.94 1.62 -9.88
C CYS A 321 14.28 0.27 -10.17
N ILE A 322 13.77 0.06 -11.39
CA ILE A 322 13.18 -1.23 -11.78
C ILE A 322 14.29 -2.26 -11.87
N ALA A 323 14.10 -3.39 -11.19
CA ALA A 323 15.08 -4.45 -11.17
C ALA A 323 15.32 -5.04 -12.56
N PRO A 324 16.58 -5.14 -13.03
CA PRO A 324 16.92 -5.71 -14.33
C PRO A 324 16.52 -7.18 -14.45
N GLU A 325 16.39 -7.86 -13.34
CA GLU A 325 15.99 -9.26 -13.28
C GLU A 325 14.59 -9.49 -13.85
N TRP A 326 13.68 -8.52 -13.78
CA TRP A 326 12.34 -8.69 -14.35
C TRP A 326 12.37 -9.03 -15.85
N PRO A 327 13.02 -8.26 -16.74
CA PRO A 327 13.12 -8.64 -18.15
C PRO A 327 14.08 -9.80 -18.41
N GLU A 328 15.07 -10.01 -17.57
CA GLU A 328 16.07 -11.06 -17.76
C GLU A 328 15.56 -12.45 -17.33
N GLN A 329 14.76 -12.52 -16.27
CA GLN A 329 14.36 -13.76 -15.60
C GLN A 329 12.85 -14.02 -15.61
N ALA A 330 12.04 -13.13 -16.16
CA ALA A 330 10.60 -13.32 -16.23
C ALA A 330 10.16 -14.46 -17.21
N GLY A 331 11.11 -15.16 -17.81
CA GLY A 331 10.87 -16.34 -18.63
C GLY A 331 9.90 -16.05 -19.79
N ARG A 332 8.68 -16.64 -19.70
CA ARG A 332 7.62 -16.45 -20.72
C ARG A 332 6.62 -15.35 -20.32
N ALA A 333 6.78 -14.71 -19.18
CA ALA A 333 5.86 -13.68 -18.73
C ALA A 333 5.91 -12.44 -19.62
N LEU A 334 4.75 -11.87 -19.87
CA LEU A 334 4.63 -10.59 -20.54
C LEU A 334 4.71 -9.48 -19.51
N LEU A 335 5.71 -8.62 -19.65
CA LEU A 335 5.94 -7.49 -18.73
C LEU A 335 5.18 -6.26 -19.22
N HIS A 336 4.50 -5.58 -18.29
CA HIS A 336 3.74 -4.37 -18.54
C HIS A 336 4.13 -3.32 -17.51
N CYS A 337 4.64 -2.17 -17.98
CA CYS A 337 5.04 -1.07 -17.12
C CYS A 337 4.28 0.21 -17.45
N THR A 338 3.93 0.98 -16.43
CA THR A 338 3.30 2.29 -16.61
C THR A 338 4.28 3.41 -16.85
N ASN A 339 5.59 3.16 -16.69
CA ASN A 339 6.64 4.15 -16.91
C ASN A 339 7.15 4.14 -18.36
N PRO A 340 6.94 5.20 -19.13
CA PRO A 340 7.39 5.27 -20.53
C PRO A 340 8.92 5.27 -20.68
N GLU A 341 9.68 5.76 -19.69
CA GLU A 341 11.15 5.76 -19.74
C GLU A 341 11.71 4.34 -19.55
N ALA A 342 11.11 3.54 -18.68
CA ALA A 342 11.45 2.12 -18.53
C ALA A 342 11.16 1.32 -19.80
N CYS A 343 10.18 1.72 -20.58
CA CYS A 343 9.88 1.10 -21.87
C CYS A 343 11.02 1.21 -22.88
N ALA A 344 11.72 2.32 -22.93
CA ALA A 344 12.89 2.50 -23.81
C ALA A 344 13.97 1.47 -23.46
N TRP A 345 14.28 1.33 -22.18
CA TRP A 345 15.24 0.35 -21.68
C TRP A 345 14.84 -1.10 -21.98
N TRP A 346 13.57 -1.46 -21.81
CA TRP A 346 13.08 -2.79 -22.13
C TRP A 346 12.99 -3.09 -23.61
N THR A 347 12.84 -2.08 -24.43
CA THR A 347 12.90 -2.19 -25.89
C THR A 347 14.28 -2.68 -26.34
N GLU A 348 15.33 -2.18 -25.73
CA GLU A 348 16.70 -2.65 -25.95
C GLU A 348 16.93 -4.08 -25.45
N SER A 349 16.28 -4.45 -24.34
CA SER A 349 16.36 -5.78 -23.73
C SER A 349 15.45 -6.84 -24.37
N GLY A 350 14.65 -6.49 -25.37
CA GLY A 350 13.86 -7.45 -26.16
C GLY A 350 12.40 -7.67 -25.70
N CYS A 351 11.89 -6.94 -24.71
CA CYS A 351 10.48 -7.03 -24.28
C CYS A 351 9.53 -6.47 -25.34
N GLY A 352 8.82 -7.33 -26.05
CA GLY A 352 7.93 -6.95 -27.15
C GLY A 352 6.64 -6.25 -26.72
N CYS A 353 6.07 -6.58 -25.55
CA CYS A 353 4.78 -6.08 -25.10
C CYS A 353 4.81 -4.63 -24.61
N ALA A 354 5.89 -4.20 -23.99
CA ALA A 354 6.05 -2.83 -23.50
C ALA A 354 6.06 -1.79 -24.62
N ARG A 355 6.42 -2.19 -25.82
CA ARG A 355 6.75 -1.29 -26.93
C ARG A 355 5.63 -0.41 -27.42
N THR A 356 4.40 -0.85 -27.32
CA THR A 356 3.29 -0.19 -28.04
C THR A 356 2.26 0.46 -27.14
N VAL A 357 2.23 0.10 -25.87
CA VAL A 357 1.08 0.42 -25.01
C VAL A 357 1.29 1.66 -24.19
N TYR A 358 2.51 1.87 -23.73
CA TYR A 358 2.83 2.87 -22.69
C TYR A 358 3.74 3.97 -23.15
N CYS A 359 4.47 3.76 -24.24
CA CYS A 359 5.42 4.70 -24.83
C CYS A 359 4.76 5.68 -25.80
N GLY A 360 3.52 6.03 -25.65
CA GLY A 360 2.86 7.02 -26.51
C GLY A 360 2.78 8.37 -25.81
N ASP A 361 2.61 9.45 -26.59
CA ASP A 361 2.33 10.83 -26.17
C ASP A 361 1.05 10.97 -25.33
N ARG A 362 0.79 10.05 -24.40
CA ARG A 362 -0.44 9.99 -23.64
C ARG A 362 -0.23 10.50 -22.24
N PRO A 363 -1.00 11.48 -21.82
CA PRO A 363 -0.83 12.11 -20.50
C PRO A 363 -1.09 11.17 -19.32
N ILE A 364 -1.77 10.02 -19.53
CA ILE A 364 -2.03 9.04 -18.47
C ILE A 364 -2.14 7.66 -19.11
N PRO A 365 -1.07 6.86 -19.09
CA PRO A 365 -1.14 5.49 -19.53
C PRO A 365 -2.07 4.70 -18.58
N GLY A 366 -3.04 4.04 -19.17
CA GLY A 366 -3.94 3.13 -18.47
C GLY A 366 -3.89 1.75 -19.08
N MET A 367 -3.84 0.71 -18.25
CA MET A 367 -3.88 -0.67 -18.67
C MET A 367 -5.15 -1.35 -18.15
N ALA A 368 -5.86 -2.07 -19.02
CA ALA A 368 -6.92 -2.99 -18.62
C ALA A 368 -6.56 -4.40 -19.03
N LEU A 369 -6.40 -5.28 -18.06
CA LEU A 369 -6.39 -6.70 -18.25
C LEU A 369 -7.85 -7.19 -18.30
N ARG A 370 -8.26 -7.81 -19.39
CA ARG A 370 -9.52 -8.56 -19.44
C ARG A 370 -9.24 -10.02 -19.21
N CYS A 371 -9.92 -10.59 -18.24
CA CYS A 371 -10.02 -12.03 -18.16
C CYS A 371 -10.54 -12.57 -19.51
N PRO A 372 -9.87 -13.52 -20.16
CA PRO A 372 -10.41 -14.23 -21.30
C PRO A 372 -11.65 -14.98 -20.83
N GLY A 373 -12.80 -14.32 -20.88
CA GLY A 373 -14.07 -14.96 -20.55
C GLY A 373 -14.32 -16.14 -21.49
N ASN A 374 -15.12 -17.11 -21.05
CA ASN A 374 -15.54 -18.32 -21.77
C ASN A 374 -16.31 -18.04 -23.08
N ARG A 375 -15.96 -17.06 -23.85
CA ARG A 375 -16.47 -16.80 -25.17
C ARG A 375 -15.43 -17.33 -26.15
N GLY A 376 -15.60 -18.62 -26.48
CA GLY A 376 -14.74 -19.30 -27.40
C GLY A 376 -14.64 -18.53 -28.69
N ALA A 377 -13.51 -17.93 -28.95
CA ALA A 377 -12.96 -17.38 -30.16
C ALA A 377 -12.10 -16.13 -29.99
N ASP A 378 -11.95 -15.58 -28.79
CA ASP A 378 -11.03 -14.45 -28.63
C ASP A 378 -9.59 -14.94 -28.33
N PRO A 379 -8.57 -14.32 -28.95
CA PRO A 379 -7.19 -14.72 -28.75
C PRO A 379 -6.81 -14.62 -27.28
N PRO A 380 -5.85 -15.41 -26.80
CA PRO A 380 -5.49 -15.52 -25.38
C PRO A 380 -4.91 -14.25 -24.75
N CYS A 381 -4.64 -13.22 -25.53
CA CYS A 381 -4.15 -11.95 -25.01
C CYS A 381 -5.31 -10.99 -24.73
N GLY A 382 -5.65 -10.83 -23.46
CA GLY A 382 -6.72 -9.95 -23.01
C GLY A 382 -6.28 -8.54 -22.58
N ILE A 383 -5.09 -8.08 -22.98
CA ILE A 383 -4.63 -6.73 -22.60
C ILE A 383 -5.19 -5.70 -23.57
N ARG A 384 -5.91 -4.75 -23.04
CA ARG A 384 -6.41 -3.59 -23.81
C ARG A 384 -5.95 -2.31 -23.15
N VAL A 385 -5.44 -1.40 -23.95
CA VAL A 385 -5.15 -0.04 -23.51
C VAL A 385 -6.45 0.75 -23.49
N VAL A 386 -6.73 1.35 -22.36
CA VAL A 386 -7.83 2.30 -22.21
C VAL A 386 -7.22 3.68 -22.15
N ASP A 387 -7.44 4.50 -23.15
CA ASP A 387 -7.12 5.92 -23.13
C ASP A 387 -8.38 6.77 -22.85
N ALA A 388 -8.20 8.08 -22.80
CA ALA A 388 -9.29 9.02 -22.58
C ALA A 388 -10.39 8.98 -23.68
N SER A 389 -10.12 8.37 -24.85
CA SER A 389 -11.04 8.21 -25.98
C SER A 389 -11.69 6.83 -26.07
N GLY A 390 -11.35 5.89 -25.14
CA GLY A 390 -11.92 4.54 -25.10
C GLY A 390 -10.91 3.43 -25.34
N ILE A 391 -11.41 2.19 -25.50
CA ILE A 391 -10.59 0.99 -25.69
C ILE A 391 -10.04 0.98 -27.12
N ARG A 392 -8.73 1.05 -27.27
CA ARG A 392 -8.06 0.87 -28.56
C ARG A 392 -7.35 -0.49 -28.59
N GLY A 393 -7.95 -1.43 -29.25
CA GLY A 393 -7.33 -2.69 -29.71
C GLY A 393 -6.72 -3.58 -28.62
N CYS A 394 -6.58 -4.85 -28.94
CA CYS A 394 -5.70 -5.79 -28.23
C CYS A 394 -4.29 -5.65 -28.82
N ILE A 395 -3.29 -5.44 -27.97
CA ILE A 395 -1.93 -5.12 -28.42
C ILE A 395 -1.07 -6.37 -28.54
N CYS A 396 -1.53 -7.47 -27.97
CA CYS A 396 -0.84 -8.74 -28.04
C CYS A 396 -1.42 -9.66 -29.12
N ASP A 397 -2.02 -9.12 -30.16
CA ASP A 397 -2.41 -9.92 -31.32
C ASP A 397 -1.14 -10.22 -32.13
N PRO A 398 -0.68 -11.47 -32.19
CA PRO A 398 0.51 -11.84 -32.97
C PRO A 398 0.32 -11.67 -34.47
N ALA A 399 -0.88 -11.26 -34.93
CA ALA A 399 -1.20 -11.04 -36.33
C ALA A 399 -1.17 -9.56 -36.77
N ASN A 400 -0.82 -8.62 -35.89
CA ASN A 400 -0.62 -7.22 -36.22
C ASN A 400 0.85 -6.78 -36.07
#